data_577377ca3e75448cdadd0175886ba04f
#
_entry.id   577377ca3e75448cdadd0175886ba04f
#
_cell.length_a   1.000
_cell.length_b   1.000
_cell.length_c   1.000
_cell.angle_alpha   90.00
_cell.angle_beta   90.00
_cell.angle_gamma   90.00
#
_symmetry.space_group_name_H-M   'P 1'
#
loop_
_entity.id
_entity.type
_entity.pdbx_description
1 polymer ?
#
loop_
_entity_poly.entity_id
_entity_poly.type
_entity_poly.pdbx_seq_one_letter_code
_entity_poly.pdbx_strand_id
1 'polypeptide(L)'
;MGAGAAMIEAMKKFDIKGTFSVIGTPYEETDGGKIDLLKGGVFDDVDACMAVHPTTAMSRVAGECLCSCHYVIEYHGQTAHAWARPWKGKNAFDAAIMCFNAVAMMRQQTEDGVRIDYGFVEGYEQTGSVRDYVKLTLGLAAPTPMIVEDVRKKVEGCIEAGAAATGCTVEYHGEMGYKNRIPNSVLGDFFRENCVALGEPMQPG
;
A
#
# COMPACT_ATOMS: atom_id res chain seq x y z
N MET A 1 14.97 7.38 17.96
CA MET A 1 15.47 8.19 19.10
C MET A 1 16.59 7.44 19.85
N GLY A 2 16.38 6.25 20.42
CA GLY A 2 17.40 5.53 21.17
C GLY A 2 18.70 5.25 20.39
N ALA A 3 18.60 4.79 19.14
CA ALA A 3 19.76 4.60 18.26
C ALA A 3 20.57 5.88 18.04
N GLY A 4 19.88 7.04 17.93
CA GLY A 4 20.55 8.33 17.80
C GLY A 4 21.38 8.72 19.05
N ALA A 5 20.81 8.52 20.23
CA ALA A 5 21.53 8.77 21.47
C ALA A 5 22.77 7.86 21.62
N ALA A 6 22.61 6.57 21.33
CA ALA A 6 23.72 5.63 21.37
C ALA A 6 24.83 5.99 20.33
N MET A 7 24.44 6.41 19.13
CA MET A 7 25.38 6.81 18.08
C MET A 7 26.19 8.05 18.48
N ILE A 8 25.58 9.07 19.08
CA ILE A 8 26.28 10.26 19.58
C ILE A 8 27.39 9.86 20.58
N GLU A 9 27.09 8.98 21.51
CA GLU A 9 28.08 8.51 22.48
C GLU A 9 29.17 7.65 21.84
N ALA A 10 28.83 6.80 20.89
CA ALA A 10 29.81 6.00 20.14
C ALA A 10 30.74 6.89 19.31
N MET A 11 30.22 7.88 18.60
CA MET A 11 31.00 8.82 17.81
C MET A 11 32.01 9.58 18.67
N LYS A 12 31.57 10.06 19.84
CA LYS A 12 32.50 10.73 20.81
C LYS A 12 33.56 9.78 21.33
N LYS A 13 33.15 8.59 21.77
CA LYS A 13 34.05 7.60 22.42
C LYS A 13 35.13 7.07 21.46
N PHE A 14 34.79 6.87 20.21
CA PHE A 14 35.66 6.24 19.21
C PHE A 14 36.21 7.25 18.17
N ASP A 15 36.01 8.55 18.38
CA ASP A 15 36.42 9.63 17.47
C ASP A 15 35.93 9.40 16.00
N ILE A 16 34.71 8.90 15.84
CA ILE A 16 34.12 8.66 14.52
C ILE A 16 33.70 10.01 13.92
N LYS A 17 34.23 10.32 12.74
CA LYS A 17 33.88 11.55 12.01
C LYS A 17 32.68 11.32 11.10
N GLY A 18 31.85 12.33 10.95
CA GLY A 18 30.69 12.31 10.07
C GLY A 18 29.47 12.96 10.72
N THR A 19 28.39 12.92 10.02
CA THR A 19 27.07 13.42 10.49
C THR A 19 26.13 12.24 10.68
N PHE A 20 25.46 12.19 11.80
CA PHE A 20 24.39 11.23 12.07
C PHE A 20 23.06 11.97 12.18
N SER A 21 22.11 11.62 11.35
CA SER A 21 20.78 12.25 11.30
C SER A 21 19.71 11.26 11.75
N VAL A 22 18.76 11.73 12.56
CA VAL A 22 17.53 11.00 12.89
C VAL A 22 16.38 11.67 12.14
N ILE A 23 15.88 11.00 11.12
CA ILE A 23 14.84 11.52 10.24
C ILE A 23 13.49 10.99 10.69
N GLY A 24 12.59 11.90 11.12
CA GLY A 24 11.20 11.57 11.41
C GLY A 24 10.40 11.40 10.10
N THR A 25 9.63 10.33 10.00
CA THR A 25 8.86 10.01 8.80
C THR A 25 7.37 9.91 9.13
N PRO A 26 6.63 11.04 9.07
CA PRO A 26 5.20 11.06 9.34
C PRO A 26 4.40 10.36 8.23
N TYR A 27 3.12 10.04 8.51
CA TYR A 27 2.17 9.43 7.56
C TYR A 27 2.67 8.14 6.92
N GLU A 28 3.38 7.31 7.68
CA GLU A 28 3.96 6.07 7.16
C GLU A 28 2.89 5.06 6.74
N GLU A 29 1.82 4.94 7.53
CA GLU A 29 0.73 3.97 7.35
C GLU A 29 -0.34 4.42 6.34
N THR A 30 -0.27 5.66 5.84
CA THR A 30 -1.30 6.22 4.95
C THR A 30 -0.69 6.75 3.65
N ASP A 31 -0.19 7.97 3.67
CA ASP A 31 0.19 8.70 2.45
C ASP A 31 1.66 8.51 2.05
N GLY A 32 2.42 7.72 2.82
CA GLY A 32 3.81 7.43 2.50
C GLY A 32 4.74 8.65 2.58
N GLY A 33 4.70 9.39 3.69
CA GLY A 33 5.46 10.64 3.86
C GLY A 33 6.97 10.55 3.60
N LYS A 34 7.56 9.34 3.61
CA LYS A 34 8.95 9.13 3.15
C LYS A 34 9.15 9.49 1.68
N ILE A 35 8.12 9.35 0.84
CA ILE A 35 8.16 9.70 -0.58
C ILE A 35 8.32 11.23 -0.73
N ASP A 36 7.60 11.99 0.07
CA ASP A 36 7.68 13.45 0.04
C ASP A 36 9.01 13.97 0.59
N LEU A 37 9.53 13.33 1.66
CA LEU A 37 10.87 13.63 2.17
C LEU A 37 11.95 13.33 1.12
N LEU A 38 11.82 12.22 0.39
CA LEU A 38 12.74 11.88 -0.70
C LEU A 38 12.68 12.91 -1.83
N LYS A 39 11.47 13.28 -2.27
CA LYS A 39 11.27 14.34 -3.28
C LYS A 39 11.80 15.71 -2.82
N GLY A 40 11.75 15.98 -1.52
CA GLY A 40 12.25 17.18 -0.89
C GLY A 40 13.77 17.21 -0.67
N GLY A 41 14.50 16.18 -1.10
CA GLY A 41 15.97 16.11 -1.03
C GLY A 41 16.55 15.80 0.35
N VAL A 42 15.71 15.33 1.30
CA VAL A 42 16.18 15.04 2.69
C VAL A 42 17.25 13.93 2.72
N PHE A 43 17.32 13.11 1.69
CA PHE A 43 18.26 11.99 1.60
C PHE A 43 19.43 12.22 0.62
N ASP A 44 19.54 13.40 -0.01
CA ASP A 44 20.52 13.65 -1.07
C ASP A 44 21.97 13.57 -0.58
N ASP A 45 22.24 13.95 0.66
CA ASP A 45 23.56 13.90 1.30
C ASP A 45 23.71 12.69 2.25
N VAL A 46 22.89 11.65 2.11
CA VAL A 46 22.91 10.48 2.99
C VAL A 46 23.67 9.32 2.33
N ASP A 47 24.82 8.93 2.88
CA ASP A 47 25.63 7.81 2.39
C ASP A 47 25.00 6.45 2.72
N ALA A 48 24.36 6.31 3.90
CA ALA A 48 23.73 5.08 4.35
C ALA A 48 22.49 5.38 5.22
N CYS A 49 21.41 4.65 5.00
CA CYS A 49 20.16 4.80 5.73
C CYS A 49 19.69 3.44 6.25
N MET A 50 19.26 3.41 7.51
CA MET A 50 18.71 2.21 8.15
C MET A 50 17.41 2.58 8.89
N ALA A 51 16.47 1.63 8.93
CA ALA A 51 15.26 1.74 9.73
C ALA A 51 14.94 0.40 10.37
N VAL A 52 14.30 0.43 11.53
CA VAL A 52 13.80 -0.76 12.23
C VAL A 52 12.28 -0.77 12.14
N HIS A 53 11.72 -1.90 11.70
CA HIS A 53 10.29 -2.13 11.65
C HIS A 53 9.91 -3.26 12.62
N PRO A 54 8.93 -3.07 13.51
CA PRO A 54 8.47 -4.13 14.40
C PRO A 54 7.86 -5.30 13.60
N THR A 55 8.04 -6.51 14.13
CA THR A 55 7.47 -7.73 13.53
C THR A 55 6.96 -8.64 14.64
N THR A 56 5.99 -9.48 14.32
CA THR A 56 5.50 -10.54 15.20
C THR A 56 6.30 -11.84 15.09
N ALA A 57 7.24 -11.91 14.16
CA ALA A 57 8.13 -13.05 13.96
C ALA A 57 9.50 -12.79 14.63
N MET A 58 10.38 -13.80 14.55
CA MET A 58 11.78 -13.64 14.97
C MET A 58 12.45 -12.51 14.18
N SER A 59 13.31 -11.74 14.85
CA SER A 59 14.08 -10.66 14.24
C SER A 59 14.86 -11.15 13.01
N ARG A 60 14.81 -10.37 11.95
CA ARG A 60 15.50 -10.68 10.68
C ARG A 60 16.06 -9.43 10.03
N VAL A 61 17.06 -9.60 9.23
CA VAL A 61 17.50 -8.56 8.30
C VAL A 61 16.39 -8.33 7.27
N ALA A 62 16.24 -7.10 6.84
CA ALA A 62 15.20 -6.72 5.89
C ALA A 62 15.18 -7.59 4.64
N GLY A 63 14.08 -8.29 4.46
CA GLY A 63 13.75 -8.97 3.23
C GLY A 63 13.12 -8.04 2.19
N GLU A 64 12.66 -8.64 1.11
CA GLU A 64 11.85 -7.96 0.10
C GLU A 64 10.56 -7.43 0.71
N CYS A 65 10.05 -6.33 0.19
CA CYS A 65 8.68 -5.87 0.41
C CYS A 65 8.01 -5.58 -0.93
N LEU A 66 6.70 -5.65 -0.94
CA LEU A 66 5.91 -5.44 -2.15
C LEU A 66 5.84 -3.94 -2.49
N CYS A 67 5.65 -3.66 -3.79
CA CYS A 67 5.14 -2.37 -4.23
C CYS A 67 3.66 -2.28 -3.92
N SER A 68 3.13 -1.09 -3.69
CA SER A 68 1.70 -0.87 -3.47
C SER A 68 1.12 0.16 -4.43
N CYS A 69 -0.18 0.02 -4.68
CA CYS A 69 -1.00 1.01 -5.36
C CYS A 69 -2.37 1.03 -4.68
N HIS A 70 -2.93 2.20 -4.47
CA HIS A 70 -4.21 2.37 -3.80
C HIS A 70 -5.18 3.11 -4.70
N TYR A 71 -6.41 2.63 -4.73
CA TYR A 71 -7.51 3.23 -5.47
C TYR A 71 -8.57 3.76 -4.54
N VAL A 72 -9.10 4.92 -4.88
CA VAL A 72 -10.39 5.42 -4.46
C VAL A 72 -11.30 5.36 -5.68
N ILE A 73 -12.48 4.77 -5.53
CA ILE A 73 -13.41 4.50 -6.63
C ILE A 73 -14.79 4.97 -6.20
N GLU A 74 -15.44 5.77 -7.03
CA GLU A 74 -16.75 6.34 -6.77
C GLU A 74 -17.69 6.02 -7.93
N TYR A 75 -18.73 5.19 -7.65
CA TYR A 75 -19.79 4.88 -8.60
C TYR A 75 -20.95 5.81 -8.41
N HIS A 76 -21.45 6.37 -9.51
CA HIS A 76 -22.61 7.25 -9.55
C HIS A 76 -23.71 6.63 -10.41
N GLY A 77 -24.86 6.45 -9.81
CA GLY A 77 -26.03 5.85 -10.42
C GLY A 77 -27.23 6.78 -10.42
N GLN A 78 -28.41 6.21 -10.20
CA GLN A 78 -29.67 6.94 -10.11
C GLN A 78 -30.57 6.27 -9.09
N THR A 79 -31.05 7.02 -8.12
CA THR A 79 -31.96 6.49 -7.10
C THR A 79 -33.33 6.16 -7.67
N ALA A 80 -33.98 5.15 -7.11
CA ALA A 80 -35.38 4.81 -7.33
C ALA A 80 -35.89 4.02 -6.15
N HIS A 81 -37.23 4.00 -5.96
CA HIS A 81 -37.84 3.18 -4.93
C HIS A 81 -37.71 1.69 -5.27
N ALA A 82 -37.00 0.93 -4.43
CA ALA A 82 -36.59 -0.46 -4.73
C ALA A 82 -37.76 -1.42 -4.98
N TRP A 83 -38.95 -1.16 -4.40
CA TRP A 83 -40.11 -2.06 -4.52
C TRP A 83 -41.22 -1.52 -5.42
N ALA A 84 -41.20 -0.22 -5.75
CA ALA A 84 -42.25 0.38 -6.58
C ALA A 84 -41.84 0.49 -8.05
N ARG A 85 -40.68 1.06 -8.33
CA ARG A 85 -40.18 1.30 -9.69
C ARG A 85 -38.66 1.13 -9.81
N PRO A 86 -38.08 -0.03 -9.38
CA PRO A 86 -36.63 -0.24 -9.38
C PRO A 86 -36.00 -0.10 -10.79
N TRP A 87 -36.70 -0.40 -11.85
CA TRP A 87 -36.24 -0.29 -13.23
C TRP A 87 -35.96 1.15 -13.69
N LYS A 88 -36.31 2.16 -12.91
CA LYS A 88 -35.95 3.56 -13.15
C LYS A 88 -34.60 3.95 -12.53
N GLY A 89 -34.06 3.10 -11.66
CA GLY A 89 -32.79 3.33 -10.99
C GLY A 89 -31.59 2.77 -11.77
N LYS A 90 -30.42 3.25 -11.41
CA LYS A 90 -29.11 2.68 -11.76
C LYS A 90 -28.39 2.43 -10.44
N ASN A 91 -28.09 1.18 -10.13
CA ASN A 91 -27.62 0.81 -8.80
C ASN A 91 -26.09 0.86 -8.72
N ALA A 92 -25.56 1.89 -8.08
CA ALA A 92 -24.13 2.04 -7.84
C ALA A 92 -23.55 0.92 -6.93
N PHE A 93 -24.36 0.36 -6.03
CA PHE A 93 -23.94 -0.77 -5.21
C PHE A 93 -23.74 -2.05 -6.04
N ASP A 94 -24.62 -2.32 -7.02
CA ASP A 94 -24.47 -3.44 -7.92
C ASP A 94 -23.22 -3.27 -8.81
N ALA A 95 -22.89 -2.04 -9.22
CA ALA A 95 -21.65 -1.73 -9.94
C ALA A 95 -20.42 -2.10 -9.11
N ALA A 96 -20.42 -1.77 -7.83
CA ALA A 96 -19.37 -2.12 -6.90
C ALA A 96 -19.23 -3.65 -6.72
N ILE A 97 -20.35 -4.35 -6.53
CA ILE A 97 -20.35 -5.82 -6.41
C ILE A 97 -19.83 -6.48 -7.68
N MET A 98 -20.21 -5.97 -8.86
CA MET A 98 -19.68 -6.47 -10.14
C MET A 98 -18.18 -6.24 -10.27
N CYS A 99 -17.68 -5.07 -9.88
CA CYS A 99 -16.25 -4.78 -9.82
C CYS A 99 -15.53 -5.79 -8.92
N PHE A 100 -16.00 -6.00 -7.70
CA PHE A 100 -15.38 -6.96 -6.76
C PHE A 100 -15.38 -8.40 -7.29
N ASN A 101 -16.47 -8.83 -7.92
CA ASN A 101 -16.54 -10.15 -8.55
C ASN A 101 -15.55 -10.26 -9.72
N ALA A 102 -15.46 -9.26 -10.58
CA ALA A 102 -14.52 -9.23 -11.69
C ALA A 102 -13.07 -9.29 -11.20
N VAL A 103 -12.72 -8.50 -10.18
CA VAL A 103 -11.40 -8.53 -9.53
C VAL A 103 -11.14 -9.91 -8.90
N ALA A 104 -12.11 -10.50 -8.24
CA ALA A 104 -11.96 -11.84 -7.65
C ALA A 104 -11.70 -12.91 -8.72
N MET A 105 -12.37 -12.85 -9.85
CA MET A 105 -12.18 -13.79 -10.96
C MET A 105 -10.81 -13.60 -11.65
N MET A 106 -10.36 -12.37 -11.84
CA MET A 106 -9.09 -12.11 -12.52
C MET A 106 -7.86 -12.52 -11.70
N ARG A 107 -7.99 -12.74 -10.38
CA ARG A 107 -6.87 -13.16 -9.51
C ARG A 107 -6.15 -14.40 -10.01
N GLN A 108 -6.87 -15.32 -10.65
CA GLN A 108 -6.28 -16.53 -11.24
C GLN A 108 -5.27 -16.22 -12.38
N GLN A 109 -5.40 -15.06 -13.02
CA GLN A 109 -4.56 -14.62 -14.14
C GLN A 109 -3.58 -13.52 -13.74
N THR A 110 -3.21 -13.46 -12.46
CA THR A 110 -2.13 -12.60 -11.95
C THR A 110 -0.89 -13.42 -11.62
N GLU A 111 0.27 -12.79 -11.66
CA GLU A 111 1.52 -13.42 -11.26
C GLU A 111 1.53 -13.75 -9.75
N ASP A 112 2.39 -14.69 -9.37
CA ASP A 112 2.59 -15.03 -7.96
C ASP A 112 3.06 -13.81 -7.16
N GLY A 113 2.59 -13.71 -5.92
CA GLY A 113 2.92 -12.61 -5.04
C GLY A 113 2.02 -11.37 -5.16
N VAL A 114 1.11 -11.32 -6.15
CA VAL A 114 0.08 -10.27 -6.22
C VAL A 114 -0.90 -10.42 -5.05
N ARG A 115 -1.23 -9.30 -4.42
CA ARG A 115 -2.25 -9.20 -3.37
C ARG A 115 -3.21 -8.08 -3.72
N ILE A 116 -4.49 -8.35 -3.60
CA ILE A 116 -5.55 -7.37 -3.86
C ILE A 116 -6.57 -7.47 -2.73
N ASP A 117 -6.84 -6.36 -2.08
CA ASP A 117 -7.90 -6.21 -1.12
C ASP A 117 -8.80 -5.04 -1.52
N TYR A 118 -10.02 -5.04 -1.02
CA TYR A 118 -10.99 -4.00 -1.32
C TYR A 118 -12.07 -3.92 -0.26
N GLY A 119 -12.68 -2.76 -0.14
CA GLY A 119 -13.74 -2.53 0.82
C GLY A 119 -14.64 -1.36 0.47
N PHE A 120 -15.81 -1.36 1.08
CA PHE A 120 -16.73 -0.23 1.04
C PHE A 120 -16.29 0.85 2.03
N VAL A 121 -16.38 2.10 1.61
CA VAL A 121 -16.19 3.28 2.45
C VAL A 121 -17.52 3.94 2.76
N GLU A 122 -18.39 4.10 1.76
CA GLU A 122 -19.65 4.80 1.87
C GLU A 122 -20.70 4.22 0.90
N GLY A 123 -21.98 4.42 1.21
CA GLY A 123 -23.09 4.08 0.32
C GLY A 123 -23.63 2.65 0.47
N TYR A 124 -23.30 1.94 1.54
CA TYR A 124 -23.73 0.55 1.77
C TYR A 124 -24.83 0.37 2.85
N GLU A 125 -25.22 1.42 3.57
CA GLU A 125 -25.95 1.32 4.85
C GLU A 125 -27.46 1.16 4.73
N GLN A 126 -28.06 1.41 3.56
CA GLN A 126 -29.53 1.47 3.44
C GLN A 126 -30.13 0.41 2.55
N THR A 127 -31.38 0.03 2.84
CA THR A 127 -32.24 -0.79 2.00
C THR A 127 -33.50 0.00 1.63
N GLY A 128 -34.28 -0.48 0.65
CA GLY A 128 -35.55 0.14 0.24
C GLY A 128 -35.43 1.15 -0.91
N SER A 129 -34.23 1.59 -1.26
CA SER A 129 -33.95 2.39 -2.45
C SER A 129 -32.83 1.81 -3.29
N VAL A 130 -32.87 2.03 -4.59
CA VAL A 130 -31.73 1.82 -5.50
C VAL A 130 -30.69 2.88 -5.17
N ARG A 131 -29.44 2.49 -4.97
CA ARG A 131 -28.38 3.41 -4.55
C ARG A 131 -27.79 4.14 -5.74
N ASP A 132 -27.69 5.43 -5.61
CA ASP A 132 -27.14 6.32 -6.62
C ASP A 132 -25.67 6.70 -6.36
N TYR A 133 -25.11 6.31 -5.21
CA TYR A 133 -23.70 6.57 -4.89
C TYR A 133 -23.11 5.45 -4.03
N VAL A 134 -21.90 5.06 -4.36
CA VAL A 134 -21.07 4.16 -3.54
C VAL A 134 -19.60 4.53 -3.69
N LYS A 135 -18.89 4.59 -2.57
CA LYS A 135 -17.44 4.80 -2.51
C LYS A 135 -16.71 3.56 -2.00
N LEU A 136 -15.66 3.20 -2.69
CA LEU A 136 -14.81 2.04 -2.41
C LEU A 136 -13.36 2.45 -2.26
N THR A 137 -12.59 1.61 -1.58
CA THR A 137 -11.13 1.55 -1.71
C THR A 137 -10.70 0.19 -2.22
N LEU A 138 -9.60 0.17 -2.96
CA LEU A 138 -8.94 -1.06 -3.41
C LEU A 138 -7.44 -0.89 -3.24
N GLY A 139 -6.81 -1.84 -2.54
CA GLY A 139 -5.38 -1.97 -2.38
C GLY A 139 -4.82 -3.04 -3.31
N LEU A 140 -3.74 -2.73 -3.99
CA LEU A 140 -2.98 -3.63 -4.85
C LEU A 140 -1.53 -3.65 -4.40
N ALA A 141 -0.98 -4.84 -4.19
CA ALA A 141 0.44 -5.01 -3.94
C ALA A 141 1.03 -6.11 -4.83
N ALA A 142 2.27 -5.92 -5.28
CA ALA A 142 2.98 -6.89 -6.11
C ALA A 142 4.50 -6.81 -5.91
N PRO A 143 5.28 -7.85 -6.30
CA PRO A 143 6.72 -7.89 -6.11
C PRO A 143 7.50 -6.78 -6.81
N THR A 144 7.05 -6.30 -7.96
CA THR A 144 7.73 -5.28 -8.76
C THR A 144 6.79 -4.21 -9.28
N PRO A 145 7.27 -2.99 -9.57
CA PRO A 145 6.44 -1.94 -10.18
C PRO A 145 5.86 -2.34 -11.53
N MET A 146 6.56 -3.17 -12.29
CA MET A 146 6.10 -3.64 -13.60
C MET A 146 4.86 -4.54 -13.46
N ILE A 147 4.87 -5.45 -12.49
CA ILE A 147 3.71 -6.31 -12.19
C ILE A 147 2.54 -5.47 -11.68
N VAL A 148 2.81 -4.47 -10.80
CA VAL A 148 1.76 -3.54 -10.35
C VAL A 148 1.10 -2.87 -11.54
N GLU A 149 1.87 -2.36 -12.50
CA GLU A 149 1.34 -1.64 -13.66
C GLU A 149 0.51 -2.56 -14.59
N ASP A 150 0.90 -3.83 -14.75
CA ASP A 150 0.12 -4.80 -15.52
C ASP A 150 -1.23 -5.11 -14.82
N VAL A 151 -1.19 -5.34 -13.51
CA VAL A 151 -2.41 -5.63 -12.73
C VAL A 151 -3.32 -4.41 -12.61
N ARG A 152 -2.76 -3.19 -12.53
CA ARG A 152 -3.54 -1.94 -12.56
C ARG A 152 -4.48 -1.88 -13.77
N LYS A 153 -3.97 -2.14 -14.96
CA LYS A 153 -4.77 -2.13 -16.20
C LYS A 153 -5.94 -3.12 -16.13
N LYS A 154 -5.72 -4.29 -15.54
CA LYS A 154 -6.76 -5.30 -15.36
C LYS A 154 -7.80 -4.84 -14.33
N VAL A 155 -7.35 -4.24 -13.21
CA VAL A 155 -8.23 -3.68 -12.17
C VAL A 155 -9.08 -2.54 -12.73
N GLU A 156 -8.49 -1.63 -13.48
CA GLU A 156 -9.18 -0.51 -14.14
C GLU A 156 -10.28 -1.03 -15.09
N GLY A 157 -9.98 -2.07 -15.88
CA GLY A 157 -11.00 -2.74 -16.68
C GLY A 157 -12.14 -3.36 -15.85
N CYS A 158 -11.86 -3.90 -14.66
CA CYS A 158 -12.90 -4.39 -13.76
C CYS A 158 -13.76 -3.26 -13.18
N ILE A 159 -13.16 -2.12 -12.85
CA ILE A 159 -13.85 -0.92 -12.37
C ILE A 159 -14.82 -0.42 -13.45
N GLU A 160 -14.35 -0.26 -14.67
CA GLU A 160 -15.16 0.21 -15.81
C GLU A 160 -16.27 -0.77 -16.19
N ALA A 161 -16.00 -2.08 -16.12
CA ALA A 161 -17.00 -3.11 -16.39
C ALA A 161 -18.17 -3.05 -15.40
N GLY A 162 -17.94 -2.76 -14.13
CA GLY A 162 -18.98 -2.58 -13.13
C GLY A 162 -19.93 -1.43 -13.48
N ALA A 163 -19.40 -0.30 -13.89
CA ALA A 163 -20.15 0.86 -14.34
C ALA A 163 -20.95 0.55 -15.62
N ALA A 164 -20.29 -0.02 -16.63
CA ALA A 164 -20.91 -0.33 -17.92
C ALA A 164 -22.09 -1.31 -17.79
N ALA A 165 -21.96 -2.34 -16.97
CA ALA A 165 -22.98 -3.37 -16.79
C ALA A 165 -24.24 -2.86 -16.07
N THR A 166 -24.12 -1.83 -15.24
CA THR A 166 -25.22 -1.28 -14.44
C THR A 166 -25.78 0.04 -14.99
N GLY A 167 -25.12 0.59 -16.00
CA GLY A 167 -25.42 1.90 -16.57
C GLY A 167 -25.06 3.07 -15.66
N CYS A 168 -24.24 2.84 -14.64
CA CYS A 168 -23.66 3.86 -13.79
C CYS A 168 -22.49 4.57 -14.48
N THR A 169 -22.07 5.70 -13.92
CA THR A 169 -20.76 6.29 -14.22
C THR A 169 -19.79 5.96 -13.10
N VAL A 170 -18.50 6.05 -13.36
CA VAL A 170 -17.45 5.83 -12.36
C VAL A 170 -16.36 6.88 -12.47
N GLU A 171 -15.92 7.36 -11.32
CA GLU A 171 -14.70 8.14 -11.15
C GLU A 171 -13.75 7.34 -10.27
N TYR A 172 -12.48 7.29 -10.65
CA TYR A 172 -11.49 6.61 -9.84
C TYR A 172 -10.12 7.26 -9.95
N HIS A 173 -9.38 7.15 -8.88
CA HIS A 173 -7.99 7.60 -8.81
C HIS A 173 -7.14 6.48 -8.22
N GLY A 174 -6.10 6.08 -8.96
CA GLY A 174 -5.13 5.09 -8.51
C GLY A 174 -3.77 5.73 -8.30
N GLU A 175 -3.25 5.68 -7.08
CA GLU A 175 -1.96 6.24 -6.73
C GLU A 175 -0.96 5.15 -6.35
N MET A 176 0.25 5.24 -6.94
CA MET A 176 1.37 4.37 -6.56
C MET A 176 1.89 4.79 -5.19
N GLY A 177 1.88 3.85 -4.27
CA GLY A 177 2.52 3.98 -2.98
C GLY A 177 4.03 3.68 -3.03
N TYR A 178 4.53 2.96 -2.04
CA TYR A 178 5.93 2.56 -2.01
C TYR A 178 6.26 1.57 -3.13
N LYS A 179 7.44 1.75 -3.74
CA LYS A 179 8.07 0.72 -4.57
C LYS A 179 8.64 -0.39 -3.69
N ASN A 180 8.95 -1.53 -4.30
CA ASN A 180 9.60 -2.63 -3.60
C ASN A 180 10.95 -2.20 -3.03
N ARG A 181 11.31 -2.77 -1.90
CA ARG A 181 12.61 -2.56 -1.29
C ARG A 181 13.68 -3.33 -2.06
N ILE A 182 14.82 -2.69 -2.27
CA ILE A 182 16.04 -3.33 -2.73
C ILE A 182 16.89 -3.58 -1.47
N PRO A 183 17.03 -4.84 -1.01
CA PRO A 183 17.83 -5.15 0.17
C PRO A 183 19.30 -4.79 -0.03
N ASN A 184 19.94 -4.23 1.00
CA ASN A 184 21.37 -4.03 1.05
C ASN A 184 21.99 -5.12 1.93
N SER A 185 22.64 -6.13 1.32
CA SER A 185 23.20 -7.27 2.03
C SER A 185 24.33 -6.86 2.98
N VAL A 186 25.17 -5.90 2.60
CA VAL A 186 26.31 -5.45 3.42
C VAL A 186 25.82 -4.81 4.72
N LEU A 187 24.91 -3.85 4.64
CA LEU A 187 24.29 -3.24 5.84
C LEU A 187 23.51 -4.28 6.65
N GLY A 188 22.85 -5.20 5.97
CA GLY A 188 22.14 -6.29 6.60
C GLY A 188 23.05 -7.23 7.40
N ASP A 189 24.19 -7.60 6.87
CA ASP A 189 25.16 -8.47 7.53
C ASP A 189 25.75 -7.78 8.77
N PHE A 190 26.16 -6.53 8.66
CA PHE A 190 26.61 -5.75 9.82
C PHE A 190 25.53 -5.67 10.92
N PHE A 191 24.29 -5.45 10.54
CA PHE A 191 23.20 -5.41 11.51
C PHE A 191 23.04 -6.77 12.21
N ARG A 192 23.03 -7.87 11.44
CA ARG A 192 22.91 -9.23 11.98
C ARG A 192 24.04 -9.56 12.95
N GLU A 193 25.30 -9.32 12.55
CA GLU A 193 26.47 -9.58 13.38
C GLU A 193 26.39 -8.86 14.74
N ASN A 194 25.99 -7.59 14.71
CA ASN A 194 25.84 -6.80 15.94
C ASN A 194 24.69 -7.31 16.81
N CYS A 195 23.54 -7.68 16.23
CA CYS A 195 22.43 -8.24 16.98
C CYS A 195 22.82 -9.55 17.66
N VAL A 196 23.49 -10.46 16.96
CA VAL A 196 23.98 -11.72 17.50
C VAL A 196 24.99 -11.48 18.63
N ALA A 197 25.91 -10.54 18.45
CA ALA A 197 26.88 -10.17 19.48
C ALA A 197 26.23 -9.62 20.75
N LEU A 198 25.06 -9.00 20.64
CA LEU A 198 24.25 -8.51 21.76
C LEU A 198 23.30 -9.58 22.34
N GLY A 199 23.28 -10.79 21.79
CA GLY A 199 22.44 -11.89 22.26
C GLY A 199 21.00 -11.88 21.71
N GLU A 200 20.71 -11.04 20.70
CA GLU A 200 19.42 -11.04 20.03
C GLU A 200 19.32 -12.19 19.03
N PRO A 201 18.33 -13.10 19.16
CA PRO A 201 18.15 -14.18 18.20
C PRO A 201 17.69 -13.64 16.83
N MET A 202 18.41 -14.02 15.79
CA MET A 202 18.12 -13.62 14.42
C MET A 202 17.74 -14.82 13.55
N GLN A 203 16.83 -14.65 12.63
CA GLN A 203 16.58 -15.68 11.62
C GLN A 203 17.85 -15.94 10.80
N PRO A 204 18.12 -17.18 10.42
CA PRO A 204 19.17 -17.48 9.43
C PRO A 204 18.96 -16.66 8.16
N GLY A 205 20.04 -16.17 7.57
CA GLY A 205 20.04 -15.45 6.30
C GLY A 205 19.84 -16.37 5.11
#